data_2b5f8cb2ada2e87178c6ef6a0f76d8db
#
_entry.id   2b5f8cb2ada2e87178c6ef6a0f76d8db
#
_cell.length_a   1.000
_cell.length_b   1.000
_cell.length_c   1.000
_cell.angle_alpha   90.00
_cell.angle_beta   90.00
_cell.angle_gamma   90.00
#
_symmetry.space_group_name_H-M   'P 1'
#
loop_
_entity.id
_entity.type
_entity.pdbx_description
1 polymer ?
#
loop_
_entity_poly.entity_id
_entity_poly.type
_entity_poly.pdbx_seq_one_letter_code
_entity_poly.pdbx_strand_id
1 'polypeptide(L)'
;GTISPTRVGDHTKIDDHVHVAHNCRIGRNVIITACAEISGSVVIDDDAWIGPNASVIQGVTLGRNSLLGIGAVAVKSVPADEIRIGNPARRLGDNKR
;
A
#
# COMPACT_ATOMS: atom_id res chain seq x y z
N GLY A 1 -0.22 -13.86 19.99
CA GLY A 1 -1.12 -13.78 18.85
C GLY A 1 -0.77 -14.73 17.74
N THR A 2 -1.73 -14.98 16.89
CA THR A 2 -1.56 -15.85 15.75
C THR A 2 -0.96 -15.09 14.60
N ILE A 3 0.09 -15.63 13.99
CA ILE A 3 0.65 -15.07 12.77
C ILE A 3 -0.06 -15.72 11.60
N SER A 4 -0.75 -14.91 10.79
CA SER A 4 -1.40 -15.36 9.57
C SER A 4 -0.50 -15.11 8.37
N PRO A 5 -0.56 -15.96 7.33
CA PRO A 5 0.20 -15.70 6.11
C PRO A 5 -0.33 -14.46 5.41
N THR A 6 0.55 -13.78 4.72
CA THR A 6 0.16 -12.69 3.82
C THR A 6 -0.49 -13.26 2.58
N ARG A 7 -1.59 -12.65 2.15
CA ARG A 7 -2.32 -13.07 0.95
C ARG A 7 -2.21 -11.98 -0.11
N VAL A 8 -1.99 -12.41 -1.34
CA VAL A 8 -1.82 -11.52 -2.49
C VAL A 8 -2.81 -11.94 -3.58
N GLY A 9 -3.62 -11.02 -4.05
CA GLY A 9 -4.61 -11.26 -5.08
C GLY A 9 -4.02 -11.38 -6.48
N ASP A 10 -4.90 -11.73 -7.44
CA ASP A 10 -4.49 -11.97 -8.82
C ASP A 10 -4.00 -10.70 -9.50
N HIS A 11 -3.06 -10.87 -10.43
CA HIS A 11 -2.50 -9.78 -11.25
C HIS A 11 -1.81 -8.68 -10.47
N THR A 12 -1.52 -8.90 -9.20
CA THR A 12 -0.75 -7.98 -8.39
C THR A 12 0.74 -8.14 -8.72
N LYS A 13 1.43 -7.01 -8.85
CA LYS A 13 2.86 -6.98 -9.18
C LYS A 13 3.62 -6.37 -8.02
N ILE A 14 4.60 -7.09 -7.53
CA ILE A 14 5.48 -6.66 -6.44
C ILE A 14 6.90 -6.64 -7.00
N ASP A 15 7.48 -5.45 -7.05
CA ASP A 15 8.80 -5.22 -7.63
C ASP A 15 9.91 -5.64 -6.67
N ASP A 16 11.16 -5.41 -7.07
CA ASP A 16 12.36 -5.83 -6.32
C ASP A 16 12.47 -5.10 -4.98
N HIS A 17 13.05 -5.79 -4.02
CA HIS A 17 13.37 -5.25 -2.70
C HIS A 17 12.17 -4.72 -1.92
N VAL A 18 10.97 -5.16 -2.26
CA VAL A 18 9.78 -4.84 -1.49
C VAL A 18 9.71 -5.78 -0.29
N HIS A 19 9.53 -5.21 0.89
CA HIS A 19 9.29 -5.99 2.10
C HIS A 19 7.79 -5.96 2.42
N VAL A 20 7.19 -7.14 2.54
CA VAL A 20 5.79 -7.28 2.98
C VAL A 20 5.78 -8.15 4.22
N ALA A 21 5.35 -7.57 5.33
CA ALA A 21 5.35 -8.26 6.61
C ALA A 21 4.19 -9.25 6.72
N HIS A 22 4.01 -9.78 7.93
CA HIS A 22 3.01 -10.83 8.19
C HIS A 22 1.59 -10.28 8.20
N ASN A 23 0.64 -11.16 7.92
CA ASN A 23 -0.78 -10.91 8.10
C ASN A 23 -1.30 -9.74 7.25
N CYS A 24 -0.71 -9.52 6.09
CA CYS A 24 -1.18 -8.51 5.16
C CYS A 24 -2.20 -9.10 4.19
N ARG A 25 -3.08 -8.26 3.69
CA ARG A 25 -4.00 -8.60 2.61
C ARG A 25 -3.81 -7.62 1.48
N ILE A 26 -3.35 -8.14 0.35
CA ILE A 26 -3.11 -7.34 -0.85
C ILE A 26 -4.09 -7.82 -1.90
N GLY A 27 -4.90 -6.90 -2.41
CA GLY A 27 -5.96 -7.20 -3.36
C GLY A 27 -5.44 -7.52 -4.75
N ARG A 28 -6.33 -7.37 -5.73
CA ARG A 28 -6.06 -7.67 -7.15
C ARG A 28 -5.55 -6.42 -7.85
N ASN A 29 -4.73 -6.61 -8.88
CA ASN A 29 -4.20 -5.53 -9.71
C ASN A 29 -3.48 -4.44 -8.93
N VAL A 30 -2.93 -4.77 -7.78
CA VAL A 30 -2.12 -3.84 -6.99
C VAL A 30 -0.72 -3.80 -7.58
N ILE A 31 -0.12 -2.62 -7.59
CA ILE A 31 1.26 -2.47 -8.01
C ILE A 31 2.06 -1.90 -6.85
N ILE A 32 3.04 -2.65 -6.38
CA ILE A 32 3.96 -2.21 -5.33
C ILE A 32 5.33 -2.08 -5.96
N THR A 33 5.81 -0.86 -6.05
CA THR A 33 7.06 -0.59 -6.75
C THR A 33 8.27 -0.72 -5.83
N ALA A 34 9.46 -0.58 -6.39
CA ALA A 34 10.71 -0.99 -5.75
C ALA A 34 10.95 -0.39 -4.36
N CYS A 35 11.49 -1.19 -3.48
CA CYS A 35 11.93 -0.79 -2.14
C CYS A 35 10.80 -0.30 -1.22
N ALA A 36 9.55 -0.56 -1.53
CA ALA A 36 8.45 -0.21 -0.63
C ALA A 36 8.47 -1.10 0.61
N GLU A 37 8.04 -0.55 1.74
CA GLU A 37 7.98 -1.21 3.03
C GLU A 37 6.53 -1.34 3.47
N ILE A 38 6.02 -2.55 3.53
CA ILE A 38 4.65 -2.82 3.98
C ILE A 38 4.71 -3.51 5.33
N SER A 39 4.34 -2.80 6.37
CA SER A 39 4.36 -3.31 7.75
C SER A 39 3.24 -4.32 7.97
N GLY A 40 3.24 -4.95 9.14
CA GLY A 40 2.29 -6.02 9.46
C GLY A 40 0.83 -5.59 9.49
N SER A 41 -0.06 -6.50 9.18
CA SER A 41 -1.52 -6.29 9.25
C SER A 41 -2.03 -5.14 8.39
N VAL A 42 -1.34 -4.83 7.31
CA VAL A 42 -1.77 -3.83 6.33
C VAL A 42 -2.74 -4.47 5.36
N VAL A 43 -3.77 -3.71 4.99
CA VAL A 43 -4.71 -4.08 3.93
C VAL A 43 -4.50 -3.13 2.76
N ILE A 44 -4.23 -3.67 1.59
CA ILE A 44 -4.14 -2.90 0.35
C ILE A 44 -5.24 -3.40 -0.56
N ASP A 45 -6.23 -2.55 -0.80
CA ASP A 45 -7.37 -2.93 -1.62
C ASP A 45 -7.04 -2.91 -3.12
N ASP A 46 -7.97 -3.38 -3.92
CA ASP A 46 -7.76 -3.57 -5.36
C ASP A 46 -7.31 -2.29 -6.06
N ASP A 47 -6.51 -2.44 -7.08
CA ASP A 47 -6.08 -1.36 -7.98
C ASP A 47 -5.23 -0.26 -7.32
N ALA A 48 -4.77 -0.45 -6.11
CA ALA A 48 -3.90 0.52 -5.45
C ALA A 48 -2.51 0.54 -6.08
N TRP A 49 -1.86 1.68 -6.00
CA TRP A 49 -0.50 1.86 -6.50
C TRP A 49 0.39 2.43 -5.38
N ILE A 50 1.48 1.74 -5.11
CA ILE A 50 2.41 2.11 -4.03
C ILE A 50 3.74 2.52 -4.66
N GLY A 51 4.12 3.76 -4.45
CA GLY A 51 5.33 4.33 -5.04
C GLY A 51 6.63 3.74 -4.51
N PRO A 52 7.74 3.90 -5.25
CA PRO A 52 9.04 3.44 -4.79
C PRO A 52 9.43 4.08 -3.46
N ASN A 53 10.03 3.29 -2.60
CA ASN A 53 10.47 3.71 -1.27
C ASN A 53 9.35 4.23 -0.35
N ALA A 54 8.10 4.00 -0.70
CA ALA A 54 6.99 4.34 0.20
C ALA A 54 6.95 3.36 1.38
N SER A 55 6.44 3.84 2.51
CA SER A 55 6.31 3.03 3.71
C SER A 55 4.87 3.09 4.22
N VAL A 56 4.35 1.95 4.63
CA VAL A 56 3.00 1.84 5.19
C VAL A 56 3.13 1.26 6.58
N ILE A 57 2.69 2.00 7.59
CA ILE A 57 2.84 1.53 8.96
C ILE A 57 1.79 0.46 9.30
N GLN A 58 2.04 -0.23 10.39
CA GLN A 58 1.24 -1.37 10.84
C GLN A 58 -0.24 -1.01 10.95
N GLY A 59 -1.10 -1.90 10.46
CA GLY A 59 -2.55 -1.80 10.63
C GLY A 59 -3.26 -0.80 9.70
N VAL A 60 -2.54 -0.15 8.80
CA VAL A 60 -3.14 0.83 7.88
C VAL A 60 -3.84 0.11 6.72
N THR A 61 -4.94 0.70 6.27
CA THR A 61 -5.63 0.26 5.05
C THR A 61 -5.43 1.28 3.94
N LEU A 62 -4.99 0.81 2.78
CA LEU A 62 -4.94 1.63 1.57
C LEU A 62 -6.15 1.25 0.71
N GLY A 63 -7.04 2.19 0.51
CA GLY A 63 -8.32 1.94 -0.15
C GLY A 63 -8.18 1.63 -1.64
N ARG A 64 -9.27 1.15 -2.23
CA ARG A 64 -9.32 0.80 -3.64
C ARG A 64 -8.92 1.99 -4.51
N ASN A 65 -8.09 1.72 -5.50
CA ASN A 65 -7.62 2.75 -6.45
C ASN A 65 -6.89 3.93 -5.77
N SER A 66 -6.37 3.74 -4.56
CA SER A 66 -5.55 4.75 -3.92
C SER A 66 -4.15 4.77 -4.52
N LEU A 67 -3.49 5.90 -4.38
CA LEU A 67 -2.11 6.04 -4.83
C LEU A 67 -1.28 6.64 -3.71
N LEU A 68 -0.24 5.94 -3.31
CA LEU A 68 0.73 6.43 -2.35
C LEU A 68 2.00 6.79 -3.12
N GLY A 69 2.38 8.06 -3.06
CA GLY A 69 3.46 8.58 -3.89
C GLY A 69 4.85 8.10 -3.50
N ILE A 70 5.83 8.47 -4.31
CA ILE A 70 7.24 8.12 -4.10
C ILE A 70 7.70 8.60 -2.73
N GLY A 71 8.31 7.70 -1.96
CA GLY A 71 8.86 8.02 -0.64
C GLY A 71 7.85 8.44 0.41
N ALA A 72 6.55 8.32 0.13
CA ALA A 72 5.52 8.71 1.08
C ALA A 72 5.46 7.74 2.26
N VAL A 73 5.04 8.25 3.41
CA VAL A 73 4.87 7.44 4.61
C VAL A 73 3.40 7.51 5.05
N ALA A 74 2.67 6.42 4.82
CA ALA A 74 1.26 6.33 5.21
C ALA A 74 1.17 5.96 6.69
N VAL A 75 0.86 6.95 7.52
CA VAL A 75 0.67 6.76 8.97
C VAL A 75 -0.81 6.63 9.34
N LYS A 76 -1.69 6.87 8.38
CA LYS A 76 -3.15 6.72 8.52
C LYS A 76 -3.68 6.04 7.29
N SER A 77 -4.84 5.41 7.41
CA SER A 77 -5.51 4.77 6.29
C SER A 77 -5.84 5.80 5.20
N VAL A 78 -5.70 5.36 3.95
CA VAL A 78 -5.95 6.18 2.78
C VAL A 78 -7.28 5.76 2.19
N PRO A 79 -8.26 6.67 2.08
CA PRO A 79 -9.55 6.34 1.47
C PRO A 79 -9.41 5.95 0.00
N ALA A 80 -10.44 5.27 -0.51
CA ALA A 80 -10.48 4.90 -1.92
C ALA A 80 -10.36 6.14 -2.81
N ASP A 81 -9.72 5.96 -3.95
CA ASP A 81 -9.58 6.97 -5.01
C ASP A 81 -8.78 8.22 -4.61
N GLU A 82 -8.09 8.20 -3.47
CA GLU A 82 -7.24 9.33 -3.08
C GLU A 82 -5.78 9.12 -3.44
N ILE A 83 -5.12 10.24 -3.72
CA ILE A 83 -3.67 10.32 -3.87
C ILE A 83 -3.10 10.97 -2.62
N ARG A 84 -2.13 10.32 -1.99
CA ARG A 84 -1.42 10.87 -0.84
C ARG A 84 0.08 10.86 -1.08
N ILE A 85 0.74 11.94 -0.68
CA ILE A 85 2.19 12.11 -0.86
C ILE A 85 2.82 12.66 0.42
N GLY A 86 4.11 12.48 0.53
CA GLY A 86 4.91 13.08 1.60
C GLY A 86 5.04 12.23 2.85
N ASN A 87 5.72 12.77 3.84
CA ASN A 87 5.95 12.15 5.15
C ASN A 87 5.65 13.17 6.25
N PRO A 88 4.57 13.00 7.04
CA PRO A 88 3.51 12.00 6.86
C PRO A 88 2.72 12.26 5.58
N ALA A 89 2.18 11.18 5.01
CA ALA A 89 1.44 11.30 3.76
C ALA A 89 0.16 12.11 3.94
N ARG A 90 -0.06 13.06 3.02
CA ARG A 90 -1.21 13.94 3.03
C ARG A 90 -1.91 13.90 1.70
N ARG A 91 -3.22 14.14 1.70
CA ARG A 91 -4.03 14.12 0.50
C ARG A 91 -3.54 15.18 -0.50
N LEU A 92 -3.28 14.74 -1.71
CA LEU A 92 -2.97 15.61 -2.85
C LEU A 92 -4.22 15.87 -3.68
N GLY A 93 -5.03 14.85 -3.91
CA GLY A 93 -6.21 14.94 -4.76
C GLY A 93 -6.84 13.57 -4.96
N ASP A 94 -7.70 13.47 -5.96
CA ASP A 94 -8.34 12.22 -6.33
C ASP A 94 -7.58 11.53 -7.46
N ASN A 95 -7.57 10.20 -7.40
CA ASN A 95 -6.99 9.38 -8.44
C ASN A 95 -8.07 9.09 -9.49
N LYS A 96 -7.95 9.71 -10.65
CA LYS A 96 -8.97 9.67 -11.70
C LYS A 96 -8.69 8.63 -12.78
N ARG A 97 -8.00 7.57 -12.44
CA ARG A 97 -7.79 6.49 -13.40
C ARG A 97 -9.02 5.61 -13.56
#